data_6b207a7ab6a58aac4c197dedcd21eb38
#
_entry.id   6b207a7ab6a58aac4c197dedcd21eb38
#
_cell.length_a   1.000
_cell.length_b   1.000
_cell.length_c   1.000
_cell.angle_alpha   90.00
_cell.angle_beta   90.00
_cell.angle_gamma   90.00
#
_symmetry.space_group_name_H-M   'P 1'
#
loop_
_entity.id
_entity.type
_entity.pdbx_description
1 polymer ?
#
loop_
_entity_poly.entity_id
_entity_poly.type
_entity_poly.pdbx_seq_one_letter_code
_entity_poly.pdbx_strand_id
1 'polypeptide(L)'
;MTLYELALEYEQTAVLLRGRISELEGAMREAGDELSRARLGRRLRPLRSMYRDTRAVARHLNGYYRKSTPRRPAGPRGQRRS
;
A
#
# COMPACT_ATOMS: atom_id res chain seq x y z
N MET A 1 -11.51 13.46 -12.49
CA MET A 1 -10.96 12.16 -12.06
C MET A 1 -11.95 11.46 -11.14
N THR A 2 -12.20 10.20 -11.40
CA THR A 2 -13.12 9.44 -10.56
C THR A 2 -12.39 8.85 -9.36
N LEU A 3 -13.14 8.41 -8.38
CA LEU A 3 -12.55 7.72 -7.23
C LEU A 3 -11.86 6.44 -7.66
N TYR A 4 -12.41 5.78 -8.68
CA TYR A 4 -11.80 4.57 -9.22
C TYR A 4 -10.41 4.87 -9.80
N GLU A 5 -10.33 5.93 -10.61
CA GLU A 5 -9.07 6.31 -11.22
C GLU A 5 -8.04 6.71 -10.17
N LEU A 6 -8.49 7.43 -9.15
CA LEU A 6 -7.61 7.84 -8.07
C LEU A 6 -7.09 6.62 -7.32
N ALA A 7 -7.96 5.65 -7.05
CA ALA A 7 -7.55 4.43 -6.37
C ALA A 7 -6.50 3.69 -7.19
N LEU A 8 -6.68 3.64 -8.50
CA LEU A 8 -5.70 3.00 -9.37
C LEU A 8 -4.34 3.68 -9.29
N GLU A 9 -4.34 5.01 -9.25
CA GLU A 9 -3.08 5.74 -9.15
C GLU A 9 -2.36 5.42 -7.84
N TYR A 10 -3.09 5.36 -6.74
CA TYR A 10 -2.49 5.02 -5.47
C TYR A 10 -1.97 3.59 -5.46
N GLU A 11 -2.70 2.68 -6.11
CA GLU A 11 -2.24 1.30 -6.19
C GLU A 11 -0.98 1.19 -7.03
N GLN A 12 -0.90 1.92 -8.13
CA GLN A 12 0.29 1.92 -8.97
C GLN A 12 1.48 2.50 -8.21
N THR A 13 1.26 3.58 -7.46
CA THR A 13 2.30 4.16 -6.64
C THR A 13 2.79 3.16 -5.60
N ALA A 14 1.86 2.42 -5.01
CA ALA A 14 2.24 1.42 -4.01
C ALA A 14 3.10 0.32 -4.63
N VAL A 15 2.78 -0.09 -5.85
CA VAL A 15 3.59 -1.10 -6.54
C VAL A 15 5.01 -0.60 -6.77
N LEU A 16 5.14 0.66 -7.20
CA LEU A 16 6.45 1.25 -7.43
C LEU A 16 7.24 1.35 -6.13
N LEU A 17 6.59 1.79 -5.06
CA LEU A 17 7.24 1.88 -3.76
C LEU A 17 7.68 0.51 -3.27
N ARG A 18 6.85 -0.48 -3.46
CA ARG A 18 7.19 -1.83 -3.04
C ARG A 18 8.42 -2.35 -3.77
N GLY A 19 8.52 -2.08 -5.07
CA GLY A 19 9.68 -2.46 -5.85
C GLY A 19 10.94 -1.79 -5.33
N ARG A 20 10.85 -0.50 -5.02
CA ARG A 20 11.99 0.24 -4.48
C ARG A 20 12.41 -0.30 -3.13
N ILE A 21 11.44 -0.58 -2.26
CA ILE A 21 11.72 -1.14 -0.94
C ILE A 21 12.42 -2.48 -1.09
N SER A 22 11.94 -3.31 -2.00
CA SER A 22 12.54 -4.62 -2.23
C SER A 22 14.00 -4.50 -2.68
N GLU A 23 14.28 -3.54 -3.57
CA GLU A 23 15.64 -3.29 -4.02
C GLU A 23 16.55 -2.90 -2.87
N LEU A 24 16.08 -2.00 -2.03
CA LEU A 24 16.89 -1.53 -0.90
C LEU A 24 17.08 -2.62 0.14
N GLU A 25 16.05 -3.43 0.35
CA GLU A 25 16.19 -4.56 1.27
C GLU A 25 17.21 -5.56 0.76
N GLY A 26 17.22 -5.79 -0.55
CA GLY A 26 18.23 -6.66 -1.14
C GLY A 26 19.62 -6.09 -0.98
N ALA A 27 19.75 -4.78 -1.19
CA ALA A 27 21.04 -4.13 -1.00
C ALA A 27 21.51 -4.22 0.45
N MET A 28 20.59 -4.11 1.39
CA MET A 28 20.94 -4.25 2.81
C MET A 28 21.48 -5.65 3.13
N ARG A 29 20.82 -6.66 2.55
CA ARG A 29 21.27 -8.04 2.78
C ARG A 29 22.67 -8.28 2.25
N GLU A 30 23.02 -7.56 1.17
CA GLU A 30 24.34 -7.73 0.56
C GLU A 30 25.38 -6.76 1.07
N ALA A 31 24.97 -5.79 1.88
CA ALA A 31 25.92 -4.83 2.43
C ALA A 31 26.90 -5.53 3.36
N GLY A 32 28.18 -5.23 3.18
CA GLY A 32 29.21 -5.92 3.93
C GLY A 32 29.53 -5.28 5.26
N ASP A 33 29.05 -4.08 5.50
CA ASP A 33 29.41 -3.38 6.74
C ASP A 33 28.19 -2.73 7.36
N GLU A 34 28.33 -2.44 8.65
CA GLU A 34 27.25 -1.86 9.43
C GLU A 34 26.85 -0.49 8.95
N LEU A 35 27.81 0.30 8.55
CA LEU A 35 27.53 1.67 8.13
C LEU A 35 26.67 1.71 6.89
N SER A 36 27.02 0.89 5.92
CA SER A 36 26.22 0.80 4.68
C SER A 36 24.82 0.32 4.98
N ARG A 37 24.70 -0.66 5.86
CA ARG A 37 23.42 -1.20 6.25
C ARG A 37 22.57 -0.13 6.93
N ALA A 38 23.18 0.65 7.81
CA ALA A 38 22.48 1.70 8.52
C ALA A 38 21.97 2.77 7.57
N ARG A 39 22.79 3.11 6.57
CA ARG A 39 22.38 4.11 5.57
C ARG A 39 21.18 3.63 4.78
N LEU A 40 21.22 2.39 4.35
CA LEU A 40 20.11 1.82 3.59
C LEU A 40 18.86 1.74 4.45
N GLY A 41 19.01 1.40 5.72
CA GLY A 41 17.89 1.36 6.64
C GLY A 41 17.24 2.72 6.80
N ARG A 42 18.05 3.77 6.85
CA ARG A 42 17.51 5.12 6.96
C ARG A 42 16.74 5.53 5.71
N ARG A 43 17.17 5.05 4.54
CA ARG A 43 16.45 5.31 3.31
C ARG A 43 15.18 4.51 3.22
N LEU A 44 15.17 3.33 3.81
CA LEU A 44 14.00 2.46 3.79
C LEU A 44 12.85 2.98 4.64
N ARG A 45 13.16 3.62 5.76
CA ARG A 45 12.12 4.05 6.69
C ARG A 45 11.05 4.93 6.06
N PRO A 46 11.42 6.03 5.40
CA PRO A 46 10.36 6.86 4.80
C PRO A 46 9.63 6.14 3.68
N LEU A 47 10.32 5.27 2.93
CA LEU A 47 9.65 4.53 1.87
C LEU A 47 8.63 3.55 2.41
N ARG A 48 8.95 2.88 3.51
CA ARG A 48 8.00 1.98 4.14
C ARG A 48 6.79 2.72 4.68
N SER A 49 7.03 3.89 5.26
CA SER A 49 5.95 4.73 5.74
C SER A 49 5.06 5.18 4.61
N MET A 50 5.66 5.64 3.51
CA MET A 50 4.90 6.06 2.34
C MET A 50 4.11 4.91 1.74
N TYR A 51 4.71 3.74 1.68
CA TYR A 51 4.04 2.57 1.15
C TYR A 51 2.82 2.22 2.00
N ARG A 52 2.99 2.22 3.30
CA ARG A 52 1.90 1.93 4.23
C ARG A 52 0.76 2.93 4.06
N ASP A 53 1.10 4.20 4.00
CA ASP A 53 0.10 5.25 3.86
C ASP A 53 -0.60 5.16 2.52
N THR A 54 0.17 4.94 1.46
CA THR A 54 -0.39 4.82 0.11
C THR A 54 -1.34 3.64 0.02
N ARG A 55 -0.96 2.52 0.62
CA ARG A 55 -1.82 1.34 0.64
C ARG A 55 -3.10 1.60 1.43
N ALA A 56 -2.97 2.32 2.54
CA ALA A 56 -4.14 2.62 3.35
C ALA A 56 -5.12 3.50 2.60
N VAL A 57 -4.60 4.50 1.87
CA VAL A 57 -5.46 5.36 1.06
C VAL A 57 -6.12 4.58 -0.06
N ALA A 58 -5.34 3.74 -0.76
CA ALA A 58 -5.90 2.94 -1.85
C ALA A 58 -7.02 2.05 -1.34
N ARG A 59 -6.81 1.44 -0.19
CA ARG A 59 -7.81 0.57 0.42
C ARG A 59 -9.06 1.34 0.80
N HIS A 60 -8.86 2.52 1.36
CA HIS A 60 -9.97 3.38 1.74
C HIS A 60 -10.79 3.78 0.51
N LEU A 61 -10.12 4.18 -0.56
CA LEU A 61 -10.80 4.58 -1.77
C LEU A 61 -11.56 3.42 -2.41
N ASN A 62 -10.94 2.24 -2.40
CA ASN A 62 -11.62 1.06 -2.93
C ASN A 62 -12.86 0.71 -2.12
N GLY A 63 -12.75 0.82 -0.80
CA GLY A 63 -13.90 0.57 0.06
C GLY A 63 -15.01 1.56 -0.19
N TYR A 64 -14.64 2.81 -0.37
CA TYR A 64 -15.59 3.86 -0.64
C TYR A 64 -16.29 3.63 -1.98
N TYR A 65 -15.52 3.28 -2.98
CA TYR A 65 -16.04 2.99 -4.31
C TYR A 65 -17.03 1.84 -4.26
N ARG A 66 -16.71 0.80 -3.52
CA ARG A 66 -17.60 -0.34 -3.39
C ARG A 66 -18.88 0.00 -2.69
N LYS A 67 -18.81 0.87 -1.68
CA LYS A 67 -19.99 1.29 -0.95
C LYS A 67 -20.95 2.06 -1.82
N SER A 68 -20.45 2.78 -2.78
CA SER A 68 -21.33 3.54 -3.65
C SER A 68 -21.90 2.71 -4.77
N THR A 69 -21.45 1.46 -4.93
CA THR A 69 -22.02 0.55 -5.90
C THR A 69 -23.33 0.00 -5.37
N PRO A 70 -24.38 0.06 -6.16
CA PRO A 70 -25.61 -0.54 -5.68
C PRO A 70 -25.43 -2.02 -5.57
N ARG A 71 -25.87 -2.63 -4.62
CA ARG A 71 -25.58 -3.90 -4.51
C ARG A 71 -26.20 -4.59 -3.59
N ARG A 72 -26.13 -5.29 -3.46
CA ARG A 72 -26.42 -6.08 -2.84
C ARG A 72 -26.93 -6.11 -1.74
N PRO A 73 -27.64 -6.43 -1.57
CA PRO A 73 -28.22 -6.43 -0.45
C PRO A 73 -27.67 -7.32 0.47
N ALA A 74 -27.50 -7.19 1.05
CA ALA A 74 -26.91 -7.83 1.79
C ALA A 74 -27.25 -8.83 2.45
N GLY A 75 -27.23 -9.13 2.40
CA GLY A 75 -27.42 -9.83 3.02
C GLY A 75 -27.12 -10.17 3.97
N PRO A 76 -27.37 -10.35 4.08
CA PRO A 76 -27.18 -10.60 4.93
C PRO A 76 -26.54 -10.75 5.67
N ARG A 77 -26.62 -10.72 5.47
CA ARG A 77 -26.18 -10.91 6.10
C ARG A 77 -25.84 -10.98 6.87
N GLY A 78 -25.81 -11.11 6.83
CA GLY A 78 -25.71 -11.23 7.42
C GLY A 78 -25.16 -11.02 8.00
N GLN A 79 -25.13 -11.13 7.72
CA GLN A 79 -24.84 -11.05 8.19
C GLN A 79 -24.31 -10.84 8.96
N ARG A 80 -24.18 -11.06 8.95
CA ARG A 80 -23.95 -10.98 9.66
C ARG A 80 -23.76 -10.85 10.58
N ARG A 81 -23.68 -10.91 10.69
CA ARG A 81 -23.79 -10.80 11.41
C ARG A 81 -23.94 -10.88 12.16
N SER A 82 -23.76 -11.05 12.11
CA SER A 82 -24.26 -11.14 12.60
C SER A 82 -24.33 -11.26 12.98
#